data_023c3c6093b5a8c48aee44181d9d08f8
#
_entry.id   023c3c6093b5a8c48aee44181d9d08f8
#
_cell.length_a   1.000
_cell.length_b   1.000
_cell.length_c   1.000
_cell.angle_alpha   90.00
_cell.angle_beta   90.00
_cell.angle_gamma   90.00
#
_symmetry.space_group_name_H-M   'P 1'
#
loop_
_entity.id
_entity.type
_entity.pdbx_description
1 polymer ?
#
loop_
_entity_poly.entity_id
_entity_poly.type
_entity_poly.pdbx_seq_one_letter_code
_entity_poly.pdbx_strand_id
1 'polypeptide(L)'
;MDRKRLVLLQLPVPQHNQYKKTLNIPLAPAWIALGLKELKEWEVYVLSQEHATYLGDKAILDHIISLEPDAIGLSLYLWNTDRSLYLAWRLKELLGTKVIIGGPEVTGDNPYIERPWIDLMVVGEGEGVIRDILSRKHNWPNRVVADNQWSFKESISPYLFGLLSPGIENIMLLETQRGCPYGCTYCYYHKSFRSIKSIGIEGIEAALRWAVEHKVKEIYLMDPSFNIRKDFVEILQLISDLNKEKHFTLTTELRVEDLTEKDISLLTSANFNMIEIGLQSINQDVLKAVNRNVRLGDFLKSVGIIKKSNIQPKIDLILGLPLDTSNSFRDTLKFIVENDLAYDAELFLLSILPGTVLRKHAHEYEIRYQEHPPYHILSSEGLSETELKDAWEEAEDVLDTNFLPPPFLDIGYKKEGKKILYHCDGRYVTKVLIMGKEILSAVNDLASRLFHPYQIFVFDITNNMDVFLSVVNVFTSMNPHTPFEVIIFEPEAHFQIYDWIHQVKLIYPHYLDSEYEFKLQGKERGCITLSLVKADKSRIWHGYMTRQVYWWKEDYLPNLDELKALEHLDGVLLDGRFSEKEVLKWQQRYYKRADFLPAISFAEESWQRRWISMCYPEDSFQGPIFNKGA
;
A
#
# COMPACT_ATOMS: atom_id res chain seq x y z
N MET A 1 -25.54 -20.60 -25.93
CA MET A 1 -25.65 -20.49 -24.47
C MET A 1 -24.83 -19.26 -24.12
N ASP A 2 -25.39 -18.36 -23.35
CA ASP A 2 -24.63 -17.22 -22.87
C ASP A 2 -23.51 -17.72 -21.97
N ARG A 3 -22.30 -17.14 -22.12
CA ARG A 3 -21.17 -17.51 -21.29
C ARG A 3 -21.40 -16.99 -19.87
N LYS A 4 -21.02 -17.77 -18.88
CA LYS A 4 -20.97 -17.30 -17.51
C LYS A 4 -19.83 -16.31 -17.33
N ARG A 5 -20.00 -15.33 -16.45
CA ARG A 5 -19.00 -14.29 -16.19
C ARG A 5 -18.36 -14.46 -14.82
N LEU A 6 -17.04 -14.45 -14.80
CA LEU A 6 -16.23 -14.42 -13.60
C LEU A 6 -15.47 -13.10 -13.56
N VAL A 7 -15.67 -12.31 -12.51
CA VAL A 7 -14.88 -11.10 -12.27
C VAL A 7 -13.87 -11.38 -11.16
N LEU A 8 -12.59 -11.18 -11.46
CA LEU A 8 -11.47 -11.37 -10.55
C LEU A 8 -10.93 -10.00 -10.12
N LEU A 9 -10.69 -9.82 -8.83
CA LEU A 9 -10.20 -8.55 -8.29
C LEU A 9 -9.19 -8.71 -7.16
N GLN A 10 -8.31 -7.70 -7.06
CA GLN A 10 -7.34 -7.50 -6.00
C GLN A 10 -7.37 -6.02 -5.63
N LEU A 11 -7.61 -5.71 -4.36
CA LEU A 11 -7.66 -4.33 -3.89
C LEU A 11 -6.30 -3.89 -3.33
N PRO A 12 -5.98 -2.59 -3.41
CA PRO A 12 -4.71 -2.04 -2.95
C PRO A 12 -4.60 -1.98 -1.42
N VAL A 13 -3.41 -1.67 -0.94
CA VAL A 13 -3.21 -1.11 0.40
C VAL A 13 -4.00 0.19 0.50
N PRO A 14 -4.86 0.38 1.52
CA PRO A 14 -5.56 1.65 1.72
C PRO A 14 -4.55 2.78 1.94
N GLN A 15 -4.79 3.95 1.36
CA GLN A 15 -3.91 5.11 1.47
C GLN A 15 -4.73 6.38 1.68
N HIS A 16 -4.17 7.33 2.42
CA HIS A 16 -4.76 8.66 2.61
C HIS A 16 -4.43 9.63 1.46
N ASN A 17 -3.60 9.22 0.51
CA ASN A 17 -3.17 10.10 -0.58
C ASN A 17 -3.18 9.36 -1.92
N GLN A 18 -3.77 10.00 -2.95
CA GLN A 18 -3.88 9.44 -4.29
C GLN A 18 -2.58 9.48 -5.11
N TYR A 19 -1.59 10.25 -4.70
CA TYR A 19 -0.38 10.48 -5.49
C TYR A 19 0.73 9.46 -5.21
N LYS A 20 0.62 8.69 -4.14
CA LYS A 20 1.57 7.63 -3.83
C LYS A 20 1.32 6.41 -4.72
N LYS A 21 2.36 5.85 -5.31
CA LYS A 21 2.30 4.58 -6.03
C LYS A 21 1.78 3.46 -5.11
N THR A 22 0.90 2.63 -5.61
CA THR A 22 0.28 1.55 -4.83
C THR A 22 0.87 0.19 -5.15
N LEU A 23 1.55 0.04 -6.29
CA LEU A 23 2.03 -1.22 -6.83
C LEU A 23 0.91 -2.29 -6.95
N ASN A 24 -0.36 -1.87 -6.94
CA ASN A 24 -1.50 -2.79 -6.96
C ASN A 24 -1.78 -3.33 -8.36
N ILE A 25 -0.82 -4.00 -8.95
CA ILE A 25 -1.03 -4.73 -10.21
C ILE A 25 -1.72 -6.05 -9.86
N PRO A 26 -2.87 -6.38 -10.47
CA PRO A 26 -3.65 -7.58 -10.13
C PRO A 26 -3.00 -8.86 -10.71
N LEU A 27 -1.76 -9.15 -10.29
CA LEU A 27 -0.96 -10.26 -10.83
C LEU A 27 -1.58 -11.62 -10.50
N ALA A 28 -2.03 -11.84 -9.25
CA ALA A 28 -2.68 -13.09 -8.86
C ALA A 28 -4.00 -13.32 -9.61
N PRO A 29 -4.94 -12.34 -9.71
CA PRO A 29 -6.10 -12.43 -10.60
C PRO A 29 -5.75 -12.78 -12.05
N ALA A 30 -4.69 -12.19 -12.60
CA ALA A 30 -4.28 -12.45 -13.97
C ALA A 30 -3.70 -13.87 -14.17
N TRP A 31 -2.96 -14.41 -13.19
CA TRP A 31 -2.54 -15.82 -13.21
C TRP A 31 -3.73 -16.77 -13.18
N ILE A 32 -4.75 -16.49 -12.35
CA ILE A 32 -6.00 -17.27 -12.34
C ILE A 32 -6.68 -17.19 -13.71
N ALA A 33 -6.85 -16.01 -14.27
CA ALA A 33 -7.46 -15.81 -15.59
C ALA A 33 -6.72 -16.58 -16.69
N LEU A 34 -5.38 -16.58 -16.65
CA LEU A 34 -4.56 -17.37 -17.57
C LEU A 34 -4.81 -18.87 -17.42
N GLY A 35 -4.95 -19.38 -16.20
CA GLY A 35 -5.30 -20.78 -15.92
C GLY A 35 -6.68 -21.17 -16.45
N LEU A 36 -7.57 -20.19 -16.66
CA LEU A 36 -8.95 -20.40 -17.11
C LEU A 36 -9.15 -20.20 -18.62
N LYS A 37 -8.13 -19.81 -19.38
CA LYS A 37 -8.26 -19.43 -20.80
C LYS A 37 -8.90 -20.50 -21.71
N GLU A 38 -8.79 -21.78 -21.36
CA GLU A 38 -9.36 -22.90 -22.12
C GLU A 38 -10.83 -23.20 -21.75
N LEU A 39 -11.38 -22.59 -20.71
CA LEU A 39 -12.77 -22.76 -20.29
C LEU A 39 -13.70 -21.87 -21.11
N LYS A 40 -14.16 -22.35 -22.26
CA LYS A 40 -14.99 -21.60 -23.21
C LYS A 40 -16.37 -21.21 -22.67
N GLU A 41 -16.86 -21.88 -21.63
CA GLU A 41 -18.12 -21.59 -20.96
C GLU A 41 -18.07 -20.38 -20.05
N TRP A 42 -16.87 -19.90 -19.72
CA TRP A 42 -16.65 -18.75 -18.86
C TRP A 42 -15.98 -17.61 -19.62
N GLU A 43 -16.45 -16.41 -19.40
CA GLU A 43 -15.81 -15.16 -19.75
C GLU A 43 -15.19 -14.60 -18.47
N VAL A 44 -13.87 -14.36 -18.48
CA VAL A 44 -13.11 -13.98 -17.28
C VAL A 44 -12.65 -12.54 -17.42
N TYR A 45 -13.03 -11.69 -16.48
CA TYR A 45 -12.62 -10.30 -16.39
C TYR A 45 -11.68 -10.13 -15.20
N VAL A 46 -10.52 -9.56 -15.43
CA VAL A 46 -9.65 -9.05 -14.36
C VAL A 46 -9.95 -7.58 -14.18
N LEU A 47 -10.42 -7.18 -12.99
CA LEU A 47 -10.68 -5.77 -12.69
C LEU A 47 -9.37 -4.99 -12.87
N SER A 48 -9.43 -3.91 -13.64
CA SER A 48 -8.22 -3.13 -13.94
C SER A 48 -7.59 -2.53 -12.68
N GLN A 49 -6.28 -2.32 -12.70
CA GLN A 49 -5.55 -1.65 -11.63
C GLN A 49 -6.21 -0.31 -11.26
N GLU A 50 -6.59 0.48 -12.25
CA GLU A 50 -7.20 1.80 -12.06
C GLU A 50 -8.51 1.72 -11.28
N HIS A 51 -9.43 0.84 -11.70
CA HIS A 51 -10.71 0.67 -11.01
C HIS A 51 -10.53 0.12 -9.59
N ALA A 52 -9.69 -0.90 -9.43
CA ALA A 52 -9.45 -1.52 -8.12
C ALA A 52 -8.80 -0.55 -7.13
N THR A 53 -7.87 0.29 -7.60
CA THR A 53 -7.05 1.17 -6.77
C THR A 53 -7.77 2.47 -6.39
N TYR A 54 -8.42 3.10 -7.38
CA TYR A 54 -8.86 4.49 -7.20
C TYR A 54 -10.35 4.68 -7.01
N LEU A 55 -11.18 3.67 -7.21
CA LEU A 55 -12.61 3.82 -6.96
C LEU A 55 -12.98 3.60 -5.49
N GLY A 56 -13.89 4.42 -4.98
CA GLY A 56 -14.55 4.19 -3.69
C GLY A 56 -15.43 2.94 -3.73
N ASP A 57 -15.85 2.48 -2.57
CA ASP A 57 -16.54 1.19 -2.44
C ASP A 57 -17.80 1.11 -3.31
N LYS A 58 -18.63 2.16 -3.29
CA LYS A 58 -19.87 2.19 -4.07
C LYS A 58 -19.59 2.21 -5.58
N ALA A 59 -18.58 2.97 -6.01
CA ALA A 59 -18.19 3.05 -7.42
C ALA A 59 -17.68 1.70 -7.95
N ILE A 60 -16.88 0.96 -7.16
CA ILE A 60 -16.46 -0.41 -7.50
C ILE A 60 -17.67 -1.35 -7.58
N LEU A 61 -18.57 -1.30 -6.59
CA LEU A 61 -19.78 -2.13 -6.59
C LEU A 61 -20.60 -1.90 -7.86
N ASP A 62 -20.87 -0.64 -8.21
CA ASP A 62 -21.66 -0.30 -9.40
C ASP A 62 -20.98 -0.75 -10.68
N HIS A 63 -19.65 -0.61 -10.76
CA HIS A 63 -18.88 -1.10 -11.90
C HIS A 63 -18.99 -2.62 -12.04
N ILE A 64 -18.79 -3.40 -10.96
CA ILE A 64 -18.88 -4.87 -11.00
C ILE A 64 -20.33 -5.31 -11.29
N ILE A 65 -21.33 -4.65 -10.71
CA ILE A 65 -22.76 -4.93 -10.98
C ILE A 65 -23.06 -4.77 -12.48
N SER A 66 -22.50 -3.75 -13.13
CA SER A 66 -22.71 -3.52 -14.57
C SER A 66 -22.13 -4.63 -15.46
N LEU A 67 -21.19 -5.43 -14.94
CA LEU A 67 -20.64 -6.61 -15.62
C LEU A 67 -21.51 -7.86 -15.45
N GLU A 68 -22.56 -7.83 -14.61
CA GLU A 68 -23.47 -8.95 -14.34
C GLU A 68 -22.76 -10.29 -14.08
N PRO A 69 -21.87 -10.40 -13.06
CA PRO A 69 -21.08 -11.60 -12.84
C PRO A 69 -21.90 -12.76 -12.27
N ASP A 70 -21.72 -13.97 -12.81
CA ASP A 70 -22.19 -15.22 -12.19
C ASP A 70 -21.32 -15.60 -10.97
N ALA A 71 -20.04 -15.24 -11.02
CA ALA A 71 -19.09 -15.46 -9.93
C ALA A 71 -18.10 -14.29 -9.80
N ILE A 72 -17.64 -14.05 -8.58
CA ILE A 72 -16.54 -13.14 -8.27
C ILE A 72 -15.43 -13.89 -7.56
N GLY A 73 -14.18 -13.57 -7.87
CA GLY A 73 -12.99 -14.10 -7.21
C GLY A 73 -12.12 -13.00 -6.62
N LEU A 74 -11.77 -13.13 -5.35
CA LEU A 74 -11.01 -12.11 -4.63
C LEU A 74 -9.69 -12.68 -4.13
N SER A 75 -8.59 -11.93 -4.39
CA SER A 75 -7.28 -12.23 -3.81
C SER A 75 -7.14 -11.46 -2.51
N LEU A 76 -7.20 -12.19 -1.38
CA LEU A 76 -7.14 -11.62 -0.03
C LEU A 76 -5.70 -11.54 0.46
N TYR A 77 -5.30 -10.33 0.80
CA TYR A 77 -4.06 -9.98 1.49
C TYR A 77 -4.40 -9.29 2.80
N LEU A 78 -3.47 -9.24 3.74
CA LEU A 78 -3.74 -8.63 5.06
C LEU A 78 -4.30 -7.19 4.94
N TRP A 79 -3.84 -6.41 3.98
CA TRP A 79 -4.25 -5.01 3.81
C TRP A 79 -5.62 -4.80 3.15
N ASN A 80 -6.15 -5.80 2.44
CA ASN A 80 -7.39 -5.63 1.67
C ASN A 80 -8.54 -6.53 2.13
N THR A 81 -8.33 -7.38 3.14
CA THR A 81 -9.28 -8.40 3.57
C THR A 81 -10.65 -7.81 3.92
N ASP A 82 -10.70 -6.79 4.77
CA ASP A 82 -11.97 -6.23 5.24
C ASP A 82 -12.78 -5.60 4.11
N ARG A 83 -12.12 -4.78 3.30
CA ARG A 83 -12.74 -4.14 2.13
C ARG A 83 -13.19 -5.17 1.11
N SER A 84 -12.38 -6.18 0.85
CA SER A 84 -12.72 -7.27 -0.08
C SER A 84 -13.91 -8.07 0.39
N LEU A 85 -13.96 -8.47 1.67
CA LEU A 85 -15.09 -9.19 2.24
C LEU A 85 -16.38 -8.34 2.23
N TYR A 86 -16.29 -7.05 2.52
CA TYR A 86 -17.42 -6.13 2.43
C TYR A 86 -17.99 -6.09 1.00
N LEU A 87 -17.15 -5.86 -0.01
CA LEU A 87 -17.58 -5.80 -1.41
C LEU A 87 -18.18 -7.15 -1.86
N ALA A 88 -17.55 -8.26 -1.50
CA ALA A 88 -18.05 -9.61 -1.82
C ALA A 88 -19.42 -9.89 -1.19
N TRP A 89 -19.59 -9.52 0.08
CA TRP A 89 -20.89 -9.64 0.75
C TRP A 89 -21.97 -8.82 0.05
N ARG A 90 -21.69 -7.55 -0.29
CA ARG A 90 -22.63 -6.67 -0.97
C ARG A 90 -23.03 -7.22 -2.36
N LEU A 91 -22.06 -7.70 -3.12
CA LEU A 91 -22.31 -8.31 -4.44
C LEU A 91 -23.14 -9.60 -4.32
N LYS A 92 -22.82 -10.43 -3.33
CA LYS A 92 -23.61 -11.63 -3.01
C LYS A 92 -25.07 -11.29 -2.69
N GLU A 93 -25.27 -10.28 -1.85
CA GLU A 93 -26.62 -9.85 -1.43
C GLU A 93 -27.42 -9.24 -2.61
N LEU A 94 -26.78 -8.44 -3.45
CA LEU A 94 -27.44 -7.72 -4.54
C LEU A 94 -27.70 -8.59 -5.79
N LEU A 95 -26.80 -9.50 -6.12
CA LEU A 95 -26.82 -10.27 -7.37
C LEU A 95 -27.04 -11.77 -7.15
N GLY A 96 -26.87 -12.29 -5.93
CA GLY A 96 -26.83 -13.74 -5.69
C GLY A 96 -25.60 -14.44 -6.29
N THR A 97 -24.60 -13.69 -6.75
CA THR A 97 -23.38 -14.19 -7.40
C THR A 97 -22.60 -15.17 -6.52
N LYS A 98 -21.84 -16.09 -7.12
CA LYS A 98 -20.95 -16.99 -6.38
C LYS A 98 -19.69 -16.25 -5.93
N VAL A 99 -19.27 -16.49 -4.68
CA VAL A 99 -18.09 -15.84 -4.07
C VAL A 99 -16.97 -16.86 -3.89
N ILE A 100 -15.85 -16.59 -4.54
CA ILE A 100 -14.59 -17.34 -4.44
C ILE A 100 -13.55 -16.45 -3.76
N ILE A 101 -12.86 -16.96 -2.74
CA ILE A 101 -11.74 -16.29 -2.13
C ILE A 101 -10.48 -17.14 -2.18
N GLY A 102 -9.35 -16.49 -2.37
CA GLY A 102 -8.00 -17.08 -2.36
C GLY A 102 -6.98 -16.05 -1.88
N GLY A 103 -5.70 -16.40 -1.95
CA GLY A 103 -4.59 -15.53 -1.55
C GLY A 103 -4.05 -15.84 -0.15
N PRO A 104 -3.07 -15.04 0.32
CA PRO A 104 -2.32 -15.30 1.55
C PRO A 104 -3.17 -15.42 2.82
N GLU A 105 -4.29 -14.73 2.90
CA GLU A 105 -5.19 -14.78 4.05
C GLU A 105 -6.02 -16.07 4.13
N VAL A 106 -6.16 -16.78 3.00
CA VAL A 106 -6.96 -18.01 2.96
C VAL A 106 -6.13 -19.20 3.38
N THR A 107 -6.17 -19.48 4.69
CA THR A 107 -5.45 -20.58 5.34
C THR A 107 -6.41 -21.45 6.16
N GLY A 108 -5.91 -22.59 6.66
CA GLY A 108 -6.72 -23.48 7.49
C GLY A 108 -6.93 -23.00 8.93
N ASP A 109 -6.19 -22.00 9.37
CA ASP A 109 -6.14 -21.48 10.74
C ASP A 109 -6.50 -19.98 10.82
N ASN A 110 -7.19 -19.45 9.82
CA ASN A 110 -7.68 -18.06 9.85
C ASN A 110 -9.21 -17.99 9.98
N PRO A 111 -9.76 -17.98 11.19
CA PRO A 111 -11.20 -17.85 11.40
C PRO A 111 -11.73 -16.46 11.01
N TYR A 112 -10.85 -15.45 10.94
CA TYR A 112 -11.24 -14.07 10.60
C TYR A 112 -11.96 -13.94 9.26
N ILE A 113 -11.53 -14.72 8.26
CA ILE A 113 -12.11 -14.67 6.91
C ILE A 113 -13.34 -15.58 6.72
N GLU A 114 -13.63 -16.47 7.68
CA GLU A 114 -14.72 -17.43 7.52
C GLU A 114 -16.09 -16.74 7.58
N ARG A 115 -16.87 -16.88 6.53
CA ARG A 115 -18.23 -16.35 6.40
C ARG A 115 -19.15 -17.38 5.74
N PRO A 116 -20.39 -17.57 6.24
CA PRO A 116 -21.31 -18.59 5.71
C PRO A 116 -21.77 -18.33 4.27
N TRP A 117 -21.62 -17.11 3.78
CA TRP A 117 -22.00 -16.71 2.43
C TRP A 117 -20.89 -16.90 1.38
N ILE A 118 -19.68 -17.28 1.78
CA ILE A 118 -18.60 -17.62 0.86
C ILE A 118 -18.87 -19.00 0.26
N ASP A 119 -18.86 -19.09 -1.08
CA ASP A 119 -19.15 -20.34 -1.78
C ASP A 119 -17.91 -21.23 -1.93
N LEU A 120 -16.71 -20.64 -2.04
CA LEU A 120 -15.46 -21.39 -2.20
C LEU A 120 -14.27 -20.65 -1.58
N MET A 121 -13.51 -21.34 -0.73
CA MET A 121 -12.20 -20.92 -0.24
C MET A 121 -11.11 -21.79 -0.87
N VAL A 122 -10.12 -21.15 -1.51
CA VAL A 122 -8.98 -21.84 -2.15
C VAL A 122 -7.71 -21.57 -1.36
N VAL A 123 -7.16 -22.61 -0.74
CA VAL A 123 -5.90 -22.57 0.00
C VAL A 123 -4.75 -22.99 -0.92
N GLY A 124 -3.76 -22.12 -1.12
CA GLY A 124 -2.62 -22.35 -2.01
C GLY A 124 -2.83 -21.87 -3.44
N GLU A 125 -2.20 -22.53 -4.42
CA GLU A 125 -2.25 -22.12 -5.84
C GLU A 125 -3.63 -22.33 -6.46
N GLY A 126 -4.26 -21.25 -6.90
CA GLY A 126 -5.63 -21.27 -7.37
C GLY A 126 -5.81 -21.65 -8.84
N GLU A 127 -4.79 -21.52 -9.68
CA GLU A 127 -4.91 -21.58 -11.16
C GLU A 127 -5.53 -22.91 -11.66
N GLY A 128 -5.01 -24.03 -11.21
CA GLY A 128 -5.54 -25.35 -11.59
C GLY A 128 -6.85 -25.69 -10.87
N VAL A 129 -6.92 -25.42 -9.58
CA VAL A 129 -8.06 -25.75 -8.72
C VAL A 129 -9.33 -25.03 -9.17
N ILE A 130 -9.25 -23.73 -9.43
CA ILE A 130 -10.42 -22.94 -9.87
C ILE A 130 -10.90 -23.44 -11.23
N ARG A 131 -9.99 -23.74 -12.17
CA ARG A 131 -10.34 -24.33 -13.46
C ARG A 131 -11.13 -25.63 -13.30
N ASP A 132 -10.65 -26.53 -12.46
CA ASP A 132 -11.29 -27.83 -12.26
C ASP A 132 -12.66 -27.72 -11.58
N ILE A 133 -12.84 -26.75 -10.68
CA ILE A 133 -14.13 -26.48 -10.03
C ILE A 133 -15.11 -25.83 -11.00
N LEU A 134 -14.70 -24.83 -11.75
CA LEU A 134 -15.55 -24.15 -12.72
C LEU A 134 -15.98 -25.04 -13.88
N SER A 135 -15.18 -26.07 -14.21
CA SER A 135 -15.56 -27.08 -15.20
C SER A 135 -16.71 -28.01 -14.73
N ARG A 136 -16.94 -28.07 -13.41
CA ARG A 136 -18.02 -28.88 -12.83
C ARG A 136 -19.34 -28.10 -12.86
N LYS A 137 -20.42 -28.72 -13.34
CA LYS A 137 -21.72 -28.06 -13.45
C LYS A 137 -22.37 -27.78 -12.08
N HIS A 138 -22.10 -28.60 -11.07
CA HIS A 138 -22.74 -28.55 -9.76
C HIS A 138 -21.78 -29.00 -8.64
N ASN A 139 -22.07 -28.62 -7.39
CA ASN A 139 -21.38 -29.02 -6.16
C ASN A 139 -19.95 -28.50 -6.02
N TRP A 140 -19.83 -27.20 -5.81
CA TRP A 140 -18.58 -26.62 -5.35
C TRP A 140 -18.33 -26.99 -3.88
N PRO A 141 -17.15 -27.47 -3.52
CA PRO A 141 -16.78 -27.62 -2.12
C PRO A 141 -16.62 -26.25 -1.47
N ASN A 142 -16.93 -26.13 -0.18
CA ASN A 142 -16.75 -24.85 0.52
C ASN A 142 -15.28 -24.45 0.67
N ARG A 143 -14.38 -25.44 0.78
CA ARG A 143 -12.93 -25.23 0.88
C ARG A 143 -12.17 -26.30 0.09
N VAL A 144 -11.12 -25.87 -0.58
CA VAL A 144 -10.19 -26.75 -1.28
C VAL A 144 -8.76 -26.34 -0.95
N VAL A 145 -7.92 -27.33 -0.68
CA VAL A 145 -6.47 -27.16 -0.58
C VAL A 145 -5.89 -27.54 -1.94
N ALA A 146 -5.12 -26.65 -2.54
CA ALA A 146 -4.45 -26.92 -3.81
C ALA A 146 -3.43 -28.04 -3.66
N ASP A 147 -3.42 -28.95 -4.60
CA ASP A 147 -2.48 -30.07 -4.64
C ASP A 147 -1.13 -29.78 -5.31
N ASN A 148 -0.91 -28.51 -5.65
CA ASN A 148 0.31 -28.01 -6.31
C ASN A 148 0.62 -28.66 -7.68
N GLN A 149 -0.39 -29.13 -8.40
CA GLN A 149 -0.23 -29.72 -9.73
C GLN A 149 -0.07 -28.70 -10.87
N TRP A 150 -0.22 -27.39 -10.58
CA TRP A 150 -0.02 -26.36 -11.60
C TRP A 150 1.45 -26.31 -12.05
N SER A 151 1.67 -26.41 -13.38
CA SER A 151 3.03 -26.34 -13.96
C SER A 151 3.46 -24.88 -14.13
N PHE A 152 4.01 -24.31 -13.07
CA PHE A 152 4.55 -22.94 -13.11
C PHE A 152 5.76 -22.83 -14.07
N LYS A 153 6.54 -23.90 -14.22
CA LYS A 153 7.72 -23.92 -15.10
C LYS A 153 7.39 -23.65 -16.58
N GLU A 154 6.24 -24.16 -17.03
CA GLU A 154 5.78 -24.00 -18.42
C GLU A 154 4.91 -22.75 -18.60
N SER A 155 4.70 -22.00 -17.53
CA SER A 155 3.85 -20.82 -17.54
C SER A 155 4.56 -19.66 -18.24
N ILE A 156 3.79 -18.89 -18.98
CA ILE A 156 4.23 -17.67 -19.65
C ILE A 156 3.51 -16.50 -18.96
N SER A 157 4.20 -15.38 -18.77
CA SER A 157 3.67 -14.23 -18.04
C SER A 157 2.28 -13.76 -18.55
N PRO A 158 1.33 -13.44 -17.67
CA PRO A 158 0.01 -12.93 -18.03
C PRO A 158 0.03 -11.66 -18.89
N TYR A 159 1.10 -10.88 -18.83
CA TYR A 159 1.29 -9.70 -19.68
C TYR A 159 1.29 -10.04 -21.17
N LEU A 160 1.88 -11.17 -21.55
CA LEU A 160 1.95 -11.63 -22.94
C LEU A 160 0.58 -12.03 -23.54
N PHE A 161 -0.42 -12.20 -22.69
CA PHE A 161 -1.79 -12.51 -23.09
C PHE A 161 -2.73 -11.31 -23.02
N GLY A 162 -2.20 -10.11 -22.75
CA GLY A 162 -3.01 -8.89 -22.63
C GLY A 162 -3.90 -8.84 -21.39
N LEU A 163 -3.64 -9.70 -20.39
CA LEU A 163 -4.38 -9.73 -19.13
C LEU A 163 -3.93 -8.63 -18.16
N LEU A 164 -2.75 -8.10 -18.38
CA LEU A 164 -2.17 -7.01 -17.61
C LEU A 164 -1.53 -5.97 -18.53
N SER A 165 -1.47 -4.75 -18.06
CA SER A 165 -0.71 -3.64 -18.64
C SER A 165 0.24 -3.05 -17.59
N PRO A 166 1.22 -2.19 -17.97
CA PRO A 166 2.06 -1.49 -16.99
C PRO A 166 1.26 -0.53 -16.09
N GLY A 167 -0.01 -0.34 -16.38
CA GLY A 167 -0.89 0.57 -15.65
C GLY A 167 -0.43 2.03 -15.73
N ILE A 168 -1.03 2.84 -14.87
CA ILE A 168 -0.72 4.28 -14.79
C ILE A 168 0.61 4.56 -14.09
N GLU A 169 1.10 3.63 -13.26
CA GLU A 169 2.37 3.73 -12.53
C GLU A 169 3.57 3.34 -13.40
N ASN A 170 3.30 2.75 -14.58
CA ASN A 170 4.30 2.27 -15.54
C ASN A 170 5.28 1.24 -14.95
N ILE A 171 4.76 0.34 -14.11
CA ILE A 171 5.49 -0.69 -13.38
C ILE A 171 5.04 -2.07 -13.85
N MET A 172 5.95 -3.02 -13.81
CA MET A 172 5.69 -4.44 -14.03
C MET A 172 6.07 -5.25 -12.80
N LEU A 173 5.14 -6.02 -12.26
CA LEU A 173 5.46 -7.06 -11.28
C LEU A 173 5.77 -8.35 -12.03
N LEU A 174 6.97 -8.88 -11.87
CA LEU A 174 7.41 -10.11 -12.53
C LEU A 174 7.73 -11.19 -11.50
N GLU A 175 6.93 -12.24 -11.47
CA GLU A 175 7.15 -13.43 -10.67
C GLU A 175 7.91 -14.46 -11.51
N THR A 176 9.16 -14.74 -11.16
CA THR A 176 10.00 -15.73 -11.84
C THR A 176 10.16 -17.02 -11.05
N GLN A 177 9.85 -16.97 -9.74
CA GLN A 177 9.96 -18.08 -8.82
C GLN A 177 8.88 -18.04 -7.75
N ARG A 178 8.36 -19.20 -7.39
CA ARG A 178 7.49 -19.44 -6.23
C ARG A 178 8.18 -20.31 -5.22
N GLY A 179 8.00 -19.97 -3.92
CA GLY A 179 8.57 -20.68 -2.80
C GLY A 179 9.97 -20.21 -2.42
N CYS A 180 10.34 -20.52 -1.19
CA CYS A 180 11.61 -20.17 -0.59
C CYS A 180 12.14 -21.38 0.19
N PRO A 181 13.43 -21.74 0.08
CA PRO A 181 14.01 -22.89 0.77
C PRO A 181 14.25 -22.61 2.26
N TYR A 182 14.26 -21.34 2.64
CA TYR A 182 14.48 -20.92 4.01
C TYR A 182 13.21 -21.10 4.84
N GLY A 183 13.37 -21.61 6.05
CA GLY A 183 12.24 -21.96 6.91
C GLY A 183 11.94 -20.92 8.00
N CYS A 184 12.04 -19.62 7.71
CA CYS A 184 11.75 -18.57 8.68
C CYS A 184 10.31 -18.73 9.22
N THR A 185 10.15 -18.86 10.55
CA THR A 185 8.88 -19.25 11.16
C THR A 185 7.78 -18.22 11.02
N TYR A 186 8.13 -16.94 10.88
CA TYR A 186 7.21 -15.82 10.68
C TYR A 186 6.77 -15.61 9.23
N CYS A 187 7.49 -16.18 8.26
CA CYS A 187 7.35 -15.84 6.85
C CYS A 187 6.25 -16.64 6.16
N TYR A 188 5.50 -15.94 5.29
CA TYR A 188 4.43 -16.54 4.49
C TYR A 188 4.94 -17.51 3.43
N TYR A 189 6.01 -17.18 2.73
CA TYR A 189 6.47 -17.95 1.55
C TYR A 189 6.79 -19.40 1.84
N HIS A 190 7.34 -19.70 3.01
CA HIS A 190 7.68 -21.07 3.40
C HIS A 190 6.46 -21.97 3.60
N LYS A 191 5.33 -21.44 4.07
CA LYS A 191 4.14 -22.24 4.39
C LYS A 191 3.39 -22.73 3.15
N SER A 192 3.41 -21.93 2.08
CA SER A 192 2.59 -22.17 0.88
C SER A 192 3.30 -23.07 -0.14
N PHE A 193 4.63 -23.06 -0.16
CA PHE A 193 5.41 -23.75 -1.19
C PHE A 193 6.56 -24.54 -0.56
N ARG A 194 6.37 -25.86 -0.45
CA ARG A 194 7.41 -26.77 0.05
C ARG A 194 8.55 -27.03 -0.96
N SER A 195 8.32 -26.75 -2.23
CA SER A 195 9.30 -26.88 -3.31
C SER A 195 9.37 -25.60 -4.11
N ILE A 196 10.55 -25.25 -4.57
CA ILE A 196 10.78 -24.11 -5.44
C ILE A 196 10.27 -24.47 -6.83
N LYS A 197 9.44 -23.60 -7.40
CA LYS A 197 8.98 -23.66 -8.79
C LYS A 197 9.49 -22.41 -9.50
N SER A 198 10.12 -22.55 -10.65
CA SER A 198 10.70 -21.45 -11.41
C SER A 198 10.24 -21.47 -12.86
N ILE A 199 9.96 -20.31 -13.41
CA ILE A 199 9.72 -20.13 -14.85
C ILE A 199 11.05 -20.37 -15.60
N GLY A 200 10.99 -20.97 -16.78
CA GLY A 200 12.16 -21.14 -17.65
C GLY A 200 12.67 -19.80 -18.18
N ILE A 201 13.96 -19.79 -18.55
CA ILE A 201 14.64 -18.57 -19.01
C ILE A 201 13.97 -17.95 -20.25
N GLU A 202 13.41 -18.77 -21.12
CA GLU A 202 12.68 -18.31 -22.32
C GLU A 202 11.41 -17.53 -21.94
N GLY A 203 10.72 -17.96 -20.87
CA GLY A 203 9.55 -17.25 -20.35
C GLY A 203 9.91 -15.90 -19.74
N ILE A 204 11.06 -15.83 -19.05
CA ILE A 204 11.60 -14.59 -18.50
C ILE A 204 12.01 -13.64 -19.64
N GLU A 205 12.75 -14.16 -20.65
CA GLU A 205 13.14 -13.37 -21.82
C GLU A 205 11.92 -12.76 -22.53
N ALA A 206 10.90 -13.56 -22.77
CA ALA A 206 9.69 -13.08 -23.42
C ALA A 206 9.01 -11.96 -22.61
N ALA A 207 8.94 -12.08 -21.27
CA ALA A 207 8.38 -11.05 -20.39
C ALA A 207 9.22 -9.75 -20.41
N LEU A 208 10.55 -9.86 -20.40
CA LEU A 208 11.45 -8.69 -20.48
C LEU A 208 11.38 -7.99 -21.84
N ARG A 209 11.30 -8.73 -22.94
CA ARG A 209 11.08 -8.15 -24.28
C ARG A 209 9.75 -7.41 -24.36
N TRP A 210 8.70 -7.99 -23.80
CA TRP A 210 7.40 -7.32 -23.66
C TRP A 210 7.52 -6.01 -22.88
N ALA A 211 8.27 -6.00 -21.77
CA ALA A 211 8.50 -4.80 -20.97
C ALA A 211 9.19 -3.68 -21.77
N VAL A 212 10.21 -4.02 -22.59
CA VAL A 212 10.87 -3.05 -23.49
C VAL A 212 9.89 -2.50 -24.53
N GLU A 213 9.12 -3.37 -25.19
CA GLU A 213 8.14 -2.97 -26.21
C GLU A 213 7.06 -2.02 -25.66
N HIS A 214 6.61 -2.28 -24.41
CA HIS A 214 5.58 -1.48 -23.74
C HIS A 214 6.14 -0.31 -22.93
N LYS A 215 7.46 -0.05 -23.03
CA LYS A 215 8.15 1.08 -22.38
C LYS A 215 7.97 1.09 -20.86
N VAL A 216 7.94 -0.08 -20.25
CA VAL A 216 7.95 -0.23 -18.79
C VAL A 216 9.14 0.53 -18.22
N LYS A 217 8.97 1.23 -17.10
CA LYS A 217 10.03 2.01 -16.46
C LYS A 217 10.66 1.30 -15.28
N GLU A 218 9.90 0.47 -14.61
CA GLU A 218 10.33 -0.20 -13.39
C GLU A 218 9.80 -1.64 -13.38
N ILE A 219 10.66 -2.59 -13.06
CA ILE A 219 10.29 -4.00 -12.88
C ILE A 219 10.62 -4.41 -11.46
N TYR A 220 9.60 -4.85 -10.73
CA TYR A 220 9.78 -5.48 -9.42
C TYR A 220 9.76 -7.00 -9.61
N LEU A 221 10.89 -7.66 -9.32
CA LEU A 221 10.96 -9.13 -9.27
C LEU A 221 10.39 -9.61 -7.95
N MET A 222 9.27 -10.31 -7.99
CA MET A 222 8.48 -10.75 -6.83
C MET A 222 9.05 -11.99 -6.12
N ASP A 223 10.23 -12.42 -6.50
CA ASP A 223 10.85 -13.63 -5.98
C ASP A 223 11.32 -13.41 -4.53
N PRO A 224 10.96 -14.26 -3.56
CA PRO A 224 11.26 -14.04 -2.13
C PRO A 224 12.76 -14.17 -1.78
N SER A 225 13.57 -14.59 -2.71
CA SER A 225 15.03 -14.55 -2.69
C SER A 225 15.53 -14.91 -4.09
N PHE A 226 15.73 -13.92 -4.93
CA PHE A 226 16.02 -14.11 -6.35
C PHE A 226 17.34 -14.87 -6.59
N ASN A 227 18.36 -14.66 -5.74
CA ASN A 227 19.69 -15.28 -5.90
C ASN A 227 19.80 -16.77 -5.52
N ILE A 228 18.71 -17.41 -5.07
CA ILE A 228 18.71 -18.85 -4.82
C ILE A 228 18.46 -19.70 -6.09
N ARG A 229 18.10 -19.05 -7.18
CA ARG A 229 17.91 -19.71 -8.47
C ARG A 229 19.23 -20.29 -8.98
N LYS A 230 19.18 -21.51 -9.53
CA LYS A 230 20.37 -22.15 -10.11
C LYS A 230 20.90 -21.42 -11.36
N ASP A 231 20.01 -20.77 -12.08
CA ASP A 231 20.25 -20.00 -13.30
C ASP A 231 20.37 -18.48 -13.04
N PHE A 232 20.61 -18.07 -11.78
CA PHE A 232 20.70 -16.66 -11.36
C PHE A 232 21.66 -15.85 -12.23
N VAL A 233 22.90 -16.31 -12.42
CA VAL A 233 23.92 -15.62 -13.22
C VAL A 233 23.51 -15.50 -14.68
N GLU A 234 22.91 -16.57 -15.23
CA GLU A 234 22.44 -16.60 -16.62
C GLU A 234 21.30 -15.59 -16.84
N ILE A 235 20.37 -15.50 -15.89
CA ILE A 235 19.27 -14.51 -15.93
C ILE A 235 19.82 -13.08 -15.81
N LEU A 236 20.78 -12.82 -14.92
CA LEU A 236 21.40 -11.50 -14.82
C LEU A 236 22.09 -11.09 -16.13
N GLN A 237 22.76 -12.04 -16.79
CA GLN A 237 23.38 -11.79 -18.11
C GLN A 237 22.31 -11.48 -19.15
N LEU A 238 21.23 -12.25 -19.21
CA LEU A 238 20.09 -12.01 -20.09
C LEU A 238 19.49 -10.62 -19.87
N ILE A 239 19.24 -10.24 -18.62
CA ILE A 239 18.70 -8.91 -18.27
C ILE A 239 19.67 -7.82 -18.74
N SER A 240 20.96 -7.96 -18.43
CA SER A 240 22.00 -7.02 -18.85
C SER A 240 22.04 -6.83 -20.37
N ASP A 241 21.91 -7.93 -21.13
CA ASP A 241 21.93 -7.89 -22.58
C ASP A 241 20.68 -7.21 -23.18
N LEU A 242 19.51 -7.46 -22.61
CA LEU A 242 18.24 -6.85 -23.07
C LEU A 242 18.08 -5.39 -22.61
N ASN A 243 18.69 -5.02 -21.49
CA ASN A 243 18.57 -3.70 -20.88
C ASN A 243 19.81 -2.80 -21.05
N LYS A 244 20.64 -3.05 -22.08
CA LYS A 244 21.84 -2.24 -22.37
C LYS A 244 21.55 -0.74 -22.49
N GLU A 245 20.40 -0.40 -23.07
CA GLU A 245 19.93 0.99 -23.23
C GLU A 245 19.25 1.54 -21.97
N LYS A 246 19.27 0.80 -20.87
CA LYS A 246 18.64 1.16 -19.58
C LYS A 246 17.16 1.57 -19.73
N HIS A 247 16.39 0.79 -20.44
CA HIS A 247 14.96 1.01 -20.67
C HIS A 247 14.16 1.05 -19.38
N PHE A 248 14.53 0.19 -18.41
CA PHE A 248 13.89 0.06 -17.11
C PHE A 248 14.91 -0.13 -15.99
N THR A 249 14.50 0.17 -14.76
CA THR A 249 15.19 -0.21 -13.53
C THR A 249 14.59 -1.49 -12.95
N LEU A 250 15.34 -2.17 -12.06
CA LEU A 250 14.86 -3.37 -11.39
C LEU A 250 15.04 -3.26 -9.87
N THR A 251 14.05 -3.83 -9.19
CA THR A 251 14.06 -4.03 -7.73
C THR A 251 13.83 -5.51 -7.43
N THR A 252 14.45 -6.06 -6.40
CA THR A 252 14.28 -7.45 -5.97
C THR A 252 14.68 -7.67 -4.51
N GLU A 253 14.23 -8.78 -3.93
CA GLU A 253 14.69 -9.27 -2.62
C GLU A 253 15.84 -10.26 -2.78
N LEU A 254 16.89 -10.15 -1.98
CA LEU A 254 18.05 -11.05 -1.99
C LEU A 254 18.51 -11.43 -0.58
N ARG A 255 19.15 -12.58 -0.48
CA ARG A 255 20.05 -12.90 0.64
C ARG A 255 21.48 -12.56 0.25
N VAL A 256 22.01 -11.52 0.85
CA VAL A 256 23.28 -10.92 0.41
C VAL A 256 24.52 -11.68 0.90
N GLU A 257 24.39 -12.52 1.94
CA GLU A 257 25.50 -13.22 2.58
C GLU A 257 26.24 -14.20 1.64
N ASP A 258 25.58 -14.61 0.54
CA ASP A 258 26.14 -15.54 -0.45
C ASP A 258 26.54 -14.85 -1.77
N LEU A 259 26.40 -13.51 -1.87
CA LEU A 259 26.76 -12.78 -3.08
C LEU A 259 28.27 -12.57 -3.20
N THR A 260 28.78 -12.76 -4.42
CA THR A 260 30.17 -12.41 -4.78
C THR A 260 30.24 -11.00 -5.38
N GLU A 261 31.45 -10.42 -5.44
CA GLU A 261 31.67 -9.15 -6.15
C GLU A 261 31.24 -9.21 -7.63
N LYS A 262 31.39 -10.37 -8.26
CA LYS A 262 30.96 -10.60 -9.62
C LYS A 262 29.43 -10.53 -9.76
N ASP A 263 28.70 -11.12 -8.81
CA ASP A 263 27.24 -11.07 -8.80
C ASP A 263 26.72 -9.64 -8.66
N ILE A 264 27.32 -8.85 -7.76
CA ILE A 264 26.97 -7.44 -7.57
C ILE A 264 27.29 -6.61 -8.83
N SER A 265 28.43 -6.90 -9.48
CA SER A 265 28.75 -6.26 -10.78
C SER A 265 27.72 -6.59 -11.86
N LEU A 266 27.23 -7.82 -11.92
CA LEU A 266 26.16 -8.21 -12.86
C LEU A 266 24.83 -7.54 -12.53
N LEU A 267 24.44 -7.46 -11.25
CA LEU A 267 23.25 -6.72 -10.81
C LEU A 267 23.32 -5.25 -11.24
N THR A 268 24.48 -4.62 -11.07
CA THR A 268 24.72 -3.24 -11.52
C THR A 268 24.60 -3.11 -13.05
N SER A 269 25.18 -4.05 -13.79
CA SER A 269 25.13 -4.08 -15.26
C SER A 269 23.70 -4.31 -15.79
N ALA A 270 22.90 -5.09 -15.08
CA ALA A 270 21.49 -5.33 -15.38
C ALA A 270 20.58 -4.15 -15.03
N ASN A 271 21.11 -3.09 -14.40
CA ASN A 271 20.42 -1.87 -14.00
C ASN A 271 19.46 -2.07 -12.81
N PHE A 272 19.86 -2.90 -11.83
CA PHE A 272 19.17 -2.90 -10.54
C PHE A 272 19.45 -1.57 -9.84
N ASN A 273 18.40 -0.94 -9.32
CA ASN A 273 18.49 0.32 -8.59
C ASN A 273 18.27 0.14 -7.08
N MET A 274 17.56 -0.91 -6.67
CA MET A 274 17.28 -1.21 -5.27
C MET A 274 17.31 -2.72 -5.02
N ILE A 275 17.82 -3.10 -3.84
CA ILE A 275 17.80 -4.48 -3.34
C ILE A 275 17.27 -4.46 -1.90
N GLU A 276 16.19 -5.17 -1.68
CA GLU A 276 15.62 -5.41 -0.35
C GLU A 276 16.32 -6.58 0.33
N ILE A 277 16.75 -6.38 1.58
CA ILE A 277 17.65 -7.25 2.31
C ILE A 277 17.14 -7.47 3.73
N GLY A 278 16.60 -8.61 4.02
CA GLY A 278 16.13 -8.90 5.37
C GLY A 278 17.30 -9.19 6.32
N LEU A 279 17.68 -8.28 7.19
CA LEU A 279 18.55 -8.53 8.35
C LEU A 279 17.72 -9.04 9.53
N GLN A 280 16.64 -8.39 9.82
CA GLN A 280 15.62 -8.61 10.85
C GLN A 280 16.11 -8.29 12.27
N SER A 281 17.26 -8.83 12.70
CA SER A 281 17.93 -8.65 13.99
C SER A 281 19.40 -9.05 13.88
N ILE A 282 20.23 -8.62 14.82
CA ILE A 282 21.60 -9.14 14.97
C ILE A 282 21.74 -10.15 16.10
N ASN A 283 20.74 -10.26 16.97
CA ASN A 283 20.74 -11.17 18.10
C ASN A 283 20.59 -12.62 17.62
N GLN A 284 21.59 -13.45 17.93
CA GLN A 284 21.63 -14.82 17.43
C GLN A 284 20.57 -15.74 18.03
N ASP A 285 20.15 -15.49 19.30
CA ASP A 285 19.09 -16.27 19.95
C ASP A 285 17.74 -15.93 19.36
N VAL A 286 17.46 -14.64 19.10
CA VAL A 286 16.28 -14.15 18.38
C VAL A 286 16.21 -14.76 16.96
N LEU A 287 17.28 -14.66 16.21
CA LEU A 287 17.35 -15.21 14.85
C LEU A 287 17.14 -16.73 14.83
N LYS A 288 17.75 -17.45 15.78
CA LYS A 288 17.59 -18.89 15.94
C LYS A 288 16.16 -19.29 16.29
N ALA A 289 15.48 -18.53 17.17
CA ALA A 289 14.09 -18.77 17.53
C ALA A 289 13.14 -18.71 16.32
N VAL A 290 13.47 -17.88 15.35
CA VAL A 290 12.69 -17.76 14.09
C VAL A 290 13.28 -18.54 12.92
N ASN A 291 14.20 -19.47 13.19
CA ASN A 291 14.89 -20.30 12.18
C ASN A 291 15.53 -19.46 11.05
N ARG A 292 16.16 -18.35 11.40
CA ARG A 292 16.90 -17.50 10.49
C ARG A 292 18.39 -17.53 10.85
N ASN A 293 19.23 -17.66 9.84
CA ASN A 293 20.69 -17.60 10.00
C ASN A 293 21.22 -16.41 9.21
N VAL A 294 21.95 -15.52 9.90
CA VAL A 294 22.62 -14.36 9.31
C VAL A 294 24.09 -14.38 9.70
N ARG A 295 24.98 -14.34 8.70
CA ARG A 295 26.42 -14.21 8.90
C ARG A 295 26.79 -12.74 8.79
N LEU A 296 26.82 -12.03 9.93
CA LEU A 296 26.99 -10.57 9.98
C LEU A 296 28.23 -10.07 9.23
N GLY A 297 29.36 -10.81 9.27
CA GLY A 297 30.57 -10.43 8.54
C GLY A 297 30.39 -10.46 7.01
N ASP A 298 29.74 -11.49 6.50
CA ASP A 298 29.43 -11.62 5.07
C ASP A 298 28.37 -10.60 4.65
N PHE A 299 27.36 -10.38 5.50
CA PHE A 299 26.34 -9.35 5.31
C PHE A 299 26.97 -7.97 5.13
N LEU A 300 27.81 -7.51 6.08
CA LEU A 300 28.46 -6.20 6.00
C LEU A 300 29.37 -6.07 4.78
N LYS A 301 30.10 -7.15 4.43
CA LYS A 301 30.95 -7.16 3.24
C LYS A 301 30.13 -6.91 1.99
N SER A 302 29.04 -7.65 1.81
CA SER A 302 28.20 -7.57 0.61
C SER A 302 27.44 -6.25 0.52
N VAL A 303 26.85 -5.76 1.63
CA VAL A 303 26.20 -4.47 1.69
C VAL A 303 27.19 -3.33 1.39
N GLY A 304 28.42 -3.42 1.94
CA GLY A 304 29.47 -2.44 1.67
C GLY A 304 29.90 -2.37 0.18
N ILE A 305 29.79 -3.48 -0.57
CA ILE A 305 30.01 -3.49 -2.02
C ILE A 305 28.80 -2.93 -2.76
N ILE A 306 27.58 -3.28 -2.34
CA ILE A 306 26.32 -2.76 -2.91
C ILE A 306 26.26 -1.24 -2.77
N LYS A 307 26.57 -0.69 -1.62
CA LYS A 307 26.61 0.78 -1.39
C LYS A 307 27.61 1.53 -2.28
N LYS A 308 28.69 0.85 -2.72
CA LYS A 308 29.67 1.40 -3.67
C LYS A 308 29.24 1.29 -5.11
N SER A 309 28.24 0.50 -5.37
CA SER A 309 27.66 0.29 -6.69
C SER A 309 26.44 1.17 -6.89
N ASN A 310 25.95 1.77 -7.70
CA ASN A 310 24.75 2.62 -7.78
C ASN A 310 23.43 1.86 -7.45
N ILE A 311 23.48 0.88 -6.56
CA ILE A 311 22.33 0.11 -6.07
C ILE A 311 22.08 0.53 -4.64
N GLN A 312 20.85 0.93 -4.33
CA GLN A 312 20.43 1.24 -2.98
C GLN A 312 20.08 -0.04 -2.23
N PRO A 313 20.74 -0.37 -1.12
CA PRO A 313 20.25 -1.41 -0.23
C PRO A 313 19.07 -0.88 0.58
N LYS A 314 18.06 -1.71 0.83
CA LYS A 314 16.97 -1.49 1.76
C LYS A 314 17.02 -2.61 2.79
N ILE A 315 17.31 -2.27 4.04
CA ILE A 315 17.62 -3.24 5.09
C ILE A 315 16.43 -3.36 6.05
N ASP A 316 15.78 -4.50 6.05
CA ASP A 316 14.61 -4.74 6.87
C ASP A 316 14.98 -5.18 8.27
N LEU A 317 14.37 -4.55 9.25
CA LEU A 317 14.39 -4.90 10.66
C LEU A 317 12.98 -5.27 11.12
N ILE A 318 12.87 -6.22 12.05
CA ILE A 318 11.58 -6.60 12.65
C ILE A 318 11.66 -6.41 14.16
N LEU A 319 10.81 -5.53 14.70
CA LEU A 319 10.62 -5.35 16.13
C LEU A 319 9.61 -6.36 16.66
N GLY A 320 9.95 -7.01 17.79
CA GLY A 320 9.05 -7.91 18.51
C GLY A 320 9.17 -9.37 18.09
N LEU A 321 10.27 -9.80 17.49
CA LEU A 321 10.54 -11.22 17.25
C LEU A 321 10.58 -12.02 18.57
N PRO A 322 10.30 -13.35 18.55
CA PRO A 322 10.45 -14.20 19.74
C PRO A 322 11.81 -14.03 20.42
N LEU A 323 11.82 -13.96 21.75
CA LEU A 323 12.96 -13.71 22.63
C LEU A 323 13.58 -12.30 22.49
N ASP A 324 13.01 -11.43 21.70
CA ASP A 324 13.47 -10.03 21.62
C ASP A 324 13.15 -9.27 22.89
N THR A 325 14.02 -8.34 23.26
CA THR A 325 13.89 -7.45 24.41
C THR A 325 14.29 -6.03 23.99
N SER A 326 13.93 -5.03 24.77
CA SER A 326 14.37 -3.64 24.53
C SER A 326 15.90 -3.52 24.38
N ASN A 327 16.67 -4.31 25.12
CA ASN A 327 18.14 -4.28 25.04
C ASN A 327 18.65 -4.94 23.76
N SER A 328 18.15 -6.11 23.37
CA SER A 328 18.58 -6.79 22.14
C SER A 328 18.21 -6.00 20.89
N PHE A 329 17.08 -5.30 20.93
CA PHE A 329 16.68 -4.42 19.85
C PHE A 329 17.56 -3.17 19.76
N ARG A 330 17.91 -2.53 20.90
CA ARG A 330 18.89 -1.43 20.95
C ARG A 330 20.26 -1.84 20.40
N ASP A 331 20.72 -3.04 20.69
CA ASP A 331 21.97 -3.57 20.12
C ASP A 331 21.86 -3.65 18.59
N THR A 332 20.69 -4.02 18.06
CA THR A 332 20.46 -4.02 16.60
C THR A 332 20.48 -2.59 16.03
N LEU A 333 19.82 -1.63 16.66
CA LEU A 333 19.86 -0.22 16.23
C LEU A 333 21.29 0.35 16.28
N LYS A 334 22.03 0.08 17.36
CA LYS A 334 23.42 0.48 17.50
C LYS A 334 24.29 -0.09 16.38
N PHE A 335 24.12 -1.37 16.04
CA PHE A 335 24.83 -2.00 14.92
C PHE A 335 24.53 -1.27 13.60
N ILE A 336 23.29 -0.93 13.33
CA ILE A 336 22.87 -0.19 12.13
C ILE A 336 23.58 1.16 12.04
N VAL A 337 23.61 1.92 13.14
CA VAL A 337 24.26 3.24 13.18
C VAL A 337 25.78 3.14 13.06
N GLU A 338 26.42 2.23 13.82
CA GLU A 338 27.88 2.06 13.81
C GLU A 338 28.43 1.59 12.44
N ASN A 339 27.60 0.97 11.62
CA ASN A 339 27.98 0.50 10.28
C ASN A 339 27.47 1.40 9.13
N ASP A 340 27.00 2.62 9.45
CA ASP A 340 26.51 3.60 8.45
C ASP A 340 25.37 3.03 7.57
N LEU A 341 24.40 2.35 8.22
CA LEU A 341 23.25 1.72 7.57
C LEU A 341 21.91 2.39 7.93
N ALA A 342 21.93 3.47 8.72
CA ALA A 342 20.72 4.11 9.24
C ALA A 342 19.78 4.60 8.12
N TYR A 343 20.33 5.21 7.07
CA TYR A 343 19.57 5.70 5.92
C TYR A 343 18.91 4.57 5.10
N ASP A 344 19.50 3.37 5.15
CA ASP A 344 19.06 2.21 4.36
C ASP A 344 18.10 1.30 5.16
N ALA A 345 17.87 1.59 6.45
CA ALA A 345 17.08 0.74 7.33
C ALA A 345 15.57 1.03 7.23
N GLU A 346 14.77 -0.04 7.22
CA GLU A 346 13.31 0.01 7.36
C GLU A 346 12.87 -0.87 8.52
N LEU A 347 11.95 -0.38 9.33
CA LEU A 347 11.46 -1.08 10.50
C LEU A 347 10.04 -1.59 10.29
N PHE A 348 9.83 -2.86 10.57
CA PHE A 348 8.53 -3.51 10.59
C PHE A 348 8.16 -3.98 12.00
N LEU A 349 6.92 -3.78 12.39
CA LEU A 349 6.37 -4.44 13.56
C LEU A 349 6.00 -5.87 13.20
N LEU A 350 6.36 -6.84 14.04
CA LEU A 350 6.06 -8.24 13.77
C LEU A 350 4.56 -8.48 13.59
N SER A 351 4.20 -9.06 12.45
CA SER A 351 2.85 -9.55 12.16
C SER A 351 2.77 -11.07 12.35
N ILE A 352 1.79 -11.53 13.13
CA ILE A 352 1.57 -12.96 13.40
C ILE A 352 0.62 -13.53 12.33
N LEU A 353 1.18 -13.71 11.13
CA LEU A 353 0.42 -14.02 9.92
C LEU A 353 -0.26 -15.40 9.98
N PRO A 354 -1.50 -15.52 9.49
CA PRO A 354 -2.21 -16.80 9.39
C PRO A 354 -1.42 -17.87 8.62
N GLY A 355 -1.47 -19.12 9.07
CA GLY A 355 -0.81 -20.27 8.46
C GLY A 355 0.70 -20.39 8.72
N THR A 356 1.34 -19.39 9.34
CA THR A 356 2.78 -19.46 9.67
C THR A 356 3.08 -20.40 10.83
N VAL A 357 4.30 -20.88 10.89
CA VAL A 357 4.76 -21.70 12.01
C VAL A 357 4.73 -20.88 13.30
N LEU A 358 5.16 -19.62 13.24
CA LEU A 358 5.16 -18.73 14.40
C LEU A 358 3.75 -18.56 15.00
N ARG A 359 2.71 -18.39 14.16
CA ARG A 359 1.34 -18.25 14.66
C ARG A 359 0.88 -19.48 15.47
N LYS A 360 1.26 -20.69 15.04
CA LYS A 360 0.92 -21.93 15.75
C LYS A 360 1.61 -22.05 17.11
N HIS A 361 2.81 -21.47 17.21
CA HIS A 361 3.66 -21.52 18.39
C HIS A 361 3.72 -20.19 19.18
N ALA A 362 2.89 -19.20 18.82
CA ALA A 362 2.91 -17.88 19.45
C ALA A 362 2.76 -17.94 20.97
N HIS A 363 1.94 -18.89 21.48
CA HIS A 363 1.71 -19.10 22.90
C HIS A 363 2.96 -19.56 23.67
N GLU A 364 3.93 -20.20 23.02
CA GLU A 364 5.20 -20.65 23.62
C GLU A 364 6.12 -19.48 23.99
N TYR A 365 5.92 -18.33 23.34
CA TYR A 365 6.63 -17.06 23.54
C TYR A 365 5.77 -16.00 24.23
N GLU A 366 4.63 -16.40 24.79
CA GLU A 366 3.64 -15.51 25.40
C GLU A 366 3.21 -14.35 24.49
N ILE A 367 3.25 -14.55 23.16
CA ILE A 367 2.90 -13.53 22.19
C ILE A 367 1.39 -13.30 22.17
N ARG A 368 0.99 -12.05 22.46
CA ARG A 368 -0.34 -11.50 22.19
C ARG A 368 -0.28 -10.68 20.91
N TYR A 369 -1.30 -10.75 20.10
CA TYR A 369 -1.36 -10.04 18.80
C TYR A 369 -2.80 -9.65 18.46
N GLN A 370 -2.97 -8.74 17.48
CA GLN A 370 -4.28 -8.35 16.98
C GLN A 370 -4.98 -9.56 16.33
N GLU A 371 -6.26 -9.75 16.61
CA GLU A 371 -7.06 -10.85 16.05
C GLU A 371 -7.49 -10.60 14.59
N HIS A 372 -7.32 -9.39 14.11
CA HIS A 372 -7.64 -8.92 12.76
C HIS A 372 -6.39 -8.40 12.04
N PRO A 373 -6.42 -8.27 10.71
CA PRO A 373 -5.30 -7.66 9.98
C PRO A 373 -4.94 -6.26 10.50
N PRO A 374 -3.66 -5.91 10.59
CA PRO A 374 -2.48 -6.63 10.11
C PRO A 374 -1.87 -7.67 11.06
N TYR A 375 -2.56 -8.07 12.12
CA TYR A 375 -2.11 -9.07 13.11
C TYR A 375 -0.83 -8.67 13.85
N HIS A 376 -0.63 -7.40 14.09
CA HIS A 376 0.55 -6.89 14.78
C HIS A 376 0.65 -7.45 16.19
N ILE A 377 1.88 -7.71 16.61
CA ILE A 377 2.18 -8.08 18.00
C ILE A 377 1.74 -6.96 18.96
N LEU A 378 1.17 -7.34 20.08
CA LEU A 378 0.78 -6.45 21.18
C LEU A 378 1.71 -6.60 22.38
N SER A 379 2.25 -7.81 22.62
CA SER A 379 3.25 -8.08 23.65
C SER A 379 3.84 -9.48 23.46
N SER A 380 4.98 -9.73 24.11
CA SER A 380 5.62 -11.05 24.21
C SER A 380 6.19 -11.25 25.62
N GLU A 381 6.83 -12.41 25.88
CA GLU A 381 7.58 -12.65 27.11
C GLU A 381 8.64 -11.56 27.38
N GLY A 382 9.32 -11.07 26.34
CA GLY A 382 10.42 -10.12 26.43
C GLY A 382 10.05 -8.64 26.24
N LEU A 383 8.84 -8.33 25.76
CA LEU A 383 8.40 -6.97 25.41
C LEU A 383 6.93 -6.75 25.73
N SER A 384 6.65 -5.86 26.66
CA SER A 384 5.30 -5.34 26.91
C SER A 384 4.85 -4.39 25.77
N GLU A 385 3.56 -4.05 25.73
CA GLU A 385 2.99 -3.11 24.77
C GLU A 385 3.65 -1.72 24.86
N THR A 386 3.93 -1.26 26.05
CA THR A 386 4.64 0.01 26.26
C THR A 386 6.08 -0.06 25.75
N GLU A 387 6.80 -1.15 26.04
CA GLU A 387 8.18 -1.32 25.58
C GLU A 387 8.27 -1.46 24.04
N LEU A 388 7.29 -2.08 23.40
CA LEU A 388 7.22 -2.12 21.93
C LEU A 388 7.06 -0.70 21.34
N LYS A 389 6.17 0.10 21.96
CA LYS A 389 5.97 1.49 21.55
C LYS A 389 7.23 2.34 21.76
N ASP A 390 7.82 2.26 22.96
CA ASP A 390 9.03 3.00 23.29
C ASP A 390 10.20 2.61 22.36
N ALA A 391 10.33 1.32 22.04
CA ALA A 391 11.35 0.83 21.11
C ALA A 391 11.13 1.31 19.67
N TRP A 392 9.86 1.44 19.23
CA TRP A 392 9.53 2.01 17.93
C TRP A 392 9.91 3.50 17.87
N GLU A 393 9.51 4.28 18.87
CA GLU A 393 9.82 5.70 18.96
C GLU A 393 11.35 5.93 19.06
N GLU A 394 12.05 5.10 19.87
CA GLU A 394 13.52 5.12 19.95
C GLU A 394 14.19 4.83 18.58
N ALA A 395 13.64 3.91 17.80
CA ALA A 395 14.17 3.62 16.47
C ALA A 395 13.96 4.78 15.50
N GLU A 396 12.80 5.44 15.51
CA GLU A 396 12.55 6.64 14.71
C GLU A 396 13.54 7.77 15.07
N ASP A 397 13.81 7.97 16.36
CA ASP A 397 14.76 8.99 16.84
C ASP A 397 16.22 8.65 16.45
N VAL A 398 16.65 7.39 16.67
CA VAL A 398 18.02 6.94 16.41
C VAL A 398 18.36 6.91 14.93
N LEU A 399 17.39 6.56 14.08
CA LEU A 399 17.57 6.44 12.63
C LEU A 399 17.17 7.72 11.88
N ASP A 400 16.75 8.76 12.61
CA ASP A 400 16.30 10.06 12.07
C ASP A 400 15.26 9.87 10.94
N THR A 401 14.26 9.03 11.20
CA THR A 401 13.23 8.68 10.21
C THR A 401 11.86 8.49 10.85
N ASN A 402 10.82 8.56 10.06
CA ASN A 402 9.45 8.20 10.47
C ASN A 402 8.97 7.04 9.60
N PHE A 403 8.87 5.84 10.18
CA PHE A 403 8.49 4.63 9.46
C PHE A 403 7.00 4.58 9.09
N LEU A 404 6.15 5.30 9.83
CA LEU A 404 4.74 5.48 9.51
C LEU A 404 4.45 6.98 9.38
N PRO A 405 4.96 7.66 8.34
CA PRO A 405 4.78 9.08 8.19
C PRO A 405 3.30 9.42 7.97
N PRO A 406 2.82 10.54 8.52
CA PRO A 406 1.50 11.05 8.13
C PRO A 406 1.49 11.33 6.62
N PRO A 407 0.33 11.21 5.96
CA PRO A 407 0.22 11.51 4.53
C PRO A 407 0.71 12.93 4.26
N PHE A 408 1.39 13.18 3.14
CA PHE A 408 1.82 14.54 2.81
C PHE A 408 0.63 15.49 2.64
N LEU A 409 0.87 16.75 2.89
CA LEU A 409 -0.16 17.78 2.87
C LEU A 409 -0.61 18.07 1.44
N ASP A 410 -1.81 17.62 1.10
CA ASP A 410 -2.48 17.88 -0.19
C ASP A 410 -3.88 18.43 0.07
N ILE A 411 -3.99 19.74 0.28
CA ILE A 411 -5.25 20.42 0.57
C ILE A 411 -5.59 21.54 -0.43
N GLY A 412 -5.16 21.38 -1.68
CA GLY A 412 -5.60 22.27 -2.76
C GLY A 412 -7.11 22.13 -3.02
N TYR A 413 -7.82 23.23 -3.14
CA TYR A 413 -9.28 23.25 -3.24
C TYR A 413 -9.85 24.23 -4.29
N LYS A 414 -8.99 24.95 -4.98
CA LYS A 414 -9.36 25.88 -6.06
C LYS A 414 -8.97 25.31 -7.40
N LYS A 415 -9.82 25.48 -8.38
CA LYS A 415 -9.52 25.18 -9.79
C LYS A 415 -9.71 26.45 -10.61
N GLU A 416 -8.66 26.85 -11.33
CA GLU A 416 -8.65 28.10 -12.10
C GLU A 416 -9.04 29.33 -11.24
N GLY A 417 -8.57 29.37 -9.99
CA GLY A 417 -8.86 30.45 -9.03
C GLY A 417 -10.27 30.45 -8.44
N LYS A 418 -11.12 29.47 -8.80
CA LYS A 418 -12.51 29.41 -8.34
C LYS A 418 -12.73 28.25 -7.37
N LYS A 419 -13.50 28.47 -6.32
CA LYS A 419 -14.08 27.41 -5.50
C LYS A 419 -15.24 26.77 -6.26
N ILE A 420 -15.31 25.46 -6.28
CA ILE A 420 -16.44 24.69 -6.83
C ILE A 420 -16.96 23.72 -5.77
N LEU A 421 -18.23 23.29 -5.88
CA LEU A 421 -18.84 22.41 -4.89
C LEU A 421 -18.14 21.06 -4.79
N TYR A 422 -17.61 20.57 -5.91
CA TYR A 422 -16.83 19.33 -5.95
C TYR A 422 -15.88 19.31 -7.15
N HIS A 423 -14.80 18.53 -7.02
CA HIS A 423 -13.84 18.28 -8.07
C HIS A 423 -13.95 16.83 -8.55
N CYS A 424 -13.97 16.65 -9.86
CA CYS A 424 -14.01 15.33 -10.48
C CYS A 424 -12.75 15.11 -11.32
N ASP A 425 -12.19 13.91 -11.24
CA ASP A 425 -11.22 13.40 -12.20
C ASP A 425 -11.95 12.48 -13.18
N GLY A 426 -12.10 12.97 -14.43
CA GLY A 426 -13.01 12.34 -15.38
C GLY A 426 -14.47 12.46 -14.88
N ARG A 427 -15.06 11.33 -14.48
CA ARG A 427 -16.42 11.24 -13.91
C ARG A 427 -16.45 10.98 -12.40
N TYR A 428 -15.31 10.78 -11.75
CA TYR A 428 -15.24 10.45 -10.32
C TYR A 428 -14.84 11.66 -9.48
N VAL A 429 -15.26 11.66 -8.21
CA VAL A 429 -15.16 12.78 -7.30
C VAL A 429 -14.01 12.59 -6.32
N THR A 430 -13.06 13.53 -6.30
CA THR A 430 -11.92 13.52 -5.39
C THR A 430 -12.10 14.46 -4.20
N LYS A 431 -12.80 15.58 -4.39
CA LYS A 431 -12.94 16.67 -3.42
C LYS A 431 -14.37 17.20 -3.38
N VAL A 432 -14.89 17.38 -2.18
CA VAL A 432 -16.24 17.93 -1.93
C VAL A 432 -16.10 19.14 -1.02
N LEU A 433 -16.68 20.28 -1.42
CA LEU A 433 -16.64 21.56 -0.70
C LEU A 433 -18.00 21.87 -0.09
N ILE A 434 -18.08 21.91 1.22
CA ILE A 434 -19.28 22.29 1.98
C ILE A 434 -19.20 23.77 2.31
N MET A 435 -20.02 24.57 1.62
CA MET A 435 -20.13 26.01 1.79
C MET A 435 -21.59 26.45 2.16
N GLY A 436 -22.52 25.49 2.18
CA GLY A 436 -23.93 25.68 2.45
C GLY A 436 -24.74 24.44 2.12
N LYS A 437 -26.07 24.54 2.15
CA LYS A 437 -26.99 23.40 1.99
C LYS A 437 -27.14 22.90 0.55
N GLU A 438 -26.60 23.60 -0.44
CA GLU A 438 -26.75 23.27 -1.87
C GLU A 438 -26.20 21.87 -2.19
N ILE A 439 -25.12 21.44 -1.50
CA ILE A 439 -24.50 20.13 -1.68
C ILE A 439 -25.45 18.97 -1.38
N LEU A 440 -26.43 19.15 -0.50
CA LEU A 440 -27.36 18.10 -0.10
C LEU A 440 -28.20 17.55 -1.27
N SER A 441 -28.44 18.36 -2.29
CA SER A 441 -29.17 17.92 -3.50
C SER A 441 -28.39 16.93 -4.35
N ALA A 442 -27.05 16.92 -4.24
CA ALA A 442 -26.15 16.05 -5.00
C ALA A 442 -25.51 14.92 -4.15
N VAL A 443 -25.78 14.85 -2.84
CA VAL A 443 -25.02 14.01 -1.91
C VAL A 443 -25.00 12.53 -2.29
N ASN A 444 -26.11 11.94 -2.71
CA ASN A 444 -26.19 10.53 -3.09
C ASN A 444 -25.45 10.25 -4.42
N ASP A 445 -25.58 11.14 -5.40
CA ASP A 445 -24.85 11.03 -6.66
C ASP A 445 -23.33 11.14 -6.42
N LEU A 446 -22.89 12.11 -5.61
CA LEU A 446 -21.48 12.24 -5.24
C LEU A 446 -20.96 11.01 -4.50
N ALA A 447 -21.73 10.48 -3.52
CA ALA A 447 -21.35 9.30 -2.75
C ALA A 447 -21.15 8.05 -3.64
N SER A 448 -21.92 7.94 -4.73
CA SER A 448 -21.79 6.83 -5.68
C SER A 448 -20.57 6.92 -6.61
N ARG A 449 -19.88 8.06 -6.63
CA ARG A 449 -18.76 8.35 -7.53
C ARG A 449 -17.47 8.76 -6.82
N LEU A 450 -17.35 8.52 -5.51
CA LEU A 450 -16.16 8.89 -4.76
C LEU A 450 -14.94 8.09 -5.20
N PHE A 451 -13.79 8.76 -5.21
CA PHE A 451 -12.49 8.11 -5.28
C PHE A 451 -12.06 7.53 -3.92
N HIS A 452 -11.03 6.73 -3.95
CA HIS A 452 -10.31 6.16 -2.82
C HIS A 452 -8.85 6.70 -2.84
N PRO A 453 -8.47 7.58 -1.91
CA PRO A 453 -9.28 8.32 -0.95
C PRO A 453 -10.00 9.54 -1.53
N TYR A 454 -10.82 10.21 -0.72
CA TYR A 454 -11.47 11.48 -1.06
C TYR A 454 -11.30 12.52 0.04
N GLN A 455 -11.62 13.77 -0.25
CA GLN A 455 -11.47 14.89 0.69
C GLN A 455 -12.77 15.67 0.83
N ILE A 456 -13.07 16.13 2.07
CA ILE A 456 -14.21 17.00 2.40
C ILE A 456 -13.67 18.29 2.99
N PHE A 457 -13.91 19.40 2.30
CA PHE A 457 -13.55 20.75 2.70
C PHE A 457 -14.75 21.45 3.32
N VAL A 458 -14.62 21.89 4.56
CA VAL A 458 -15.72 22.54 5.30
C VAL A 458 -15.35 23.98 5.58
N PHE A 459 -16.18 24.88 5.05
CA PHE A 459 -16.09 26.31 5.34
C PHE A 459 -17.18 26.68 6.32
N ASP A 460 -16.85 27.48 7.35
CA ASP A 460 -17.77 27.87 8.42
C ASP A 460 -18.48 26.66 9.05
N ILE A 461 -17.69 25.84 9.73
CA ILE A 461 -18.18 24.58 10.33
C ILE A 461 -19.32 24.83 11.32
N THR A 462 -19.33 25.95 12.04
CA THR A 462 -20.36 26.29 13.04
C THR A 462 -21.74 26.37 12.42
N ASN A 463 -21.86 27.02 11.26
CA ASN A 463 -23.14 27.15 10.55
C ASN A 463 -23.44 25.94 9.63
N ASN A 464 -22.46 25.11 9.34
CA ASN A 464 -22.61 23.99 8.42
C ASN A 464 -22.45 22.60 9.07
N MET A 465 -22.46 22.50 10.40
CA MET A 465 -22.31 21.22 11.11
C MET A 465 -23.33 20.16 10.68
N ASP A 466 -24.62 20.52 10.65
CA ASP A 466 -25.69 19.59 10.24
C ASP A 466 -25.54 19.13 8.78
N VAL A 467 -25.10 20.03 7.90
CA VAL A 467 -24.83 19.73 6.49
C VAL A 467 -23.64 18.78 6.41
N PHE A 468 -22.56 19.08 7.13
CA PHE A 468 -21.36 18.24 7.19
C PHE A 468 -21.69 16.83 7.67
N LEU A 469 -22.37 16.69 8.80
CA LEU A 469 -22.77 15.37 9.34
C LEU A 469 -23.68 14.61 8.37
N SER A 470 -24.61 15.32 7.70
CA SER A 470 -25.48 14.71 6.68
C SER A 470 -24.67 14.16 5.50
N VAL A 471 -23.73 14.93 4.98
CA VAL A 471 -22.85 14.53 3.87
C VAL A 471 -21.97 13.37 4.26
N VAL A 472 -21.25 13.48 5.38
CA VAL A 472 -20.31 12.45 5.85
C VAL A 472 -21.02 11.13 6.11
N ASN A 473 -22.18 11.14 6.78
CA ASN A 473 -22.92 9.91 7.10
C ASN A 473 -23.46 9.21 5.83
N VAL A 474 -23.84 9.94 4.79
CA VAL A 474 -24.19 9.32 3.49
C VAL A 474 -22.95 8.73 2.85
N PHE A 475 -21.85 9.47 2.81
CA PHE A 475 -20.60 9.00 2.20
C PHE A 475 -20.07 7.74 2.88
N THR A 476 -19.93 7.73 4.20
CA THR A 476 -19.43 6.58 4.95
C THR A 476 -20.38 5.39 4.96
N SER A 477 -21.69 5.60 4.85
CA SER A 477 -22.67 4.51 4.73
C SER A 477 -22.56 3.77 3.39
N MET A 478 -22.23 4.49 2.32
CA MET A 478 -22.05 3.92 0.97
C MET A 478 -20.63 3.47 0.68
N ASN A 479 -19.63 4.05 1.39
CA ASN A 479 -18.20 3.82 1.20
C ASN A 479 -17.50 3.57 2.55
N PRO A 480 -17.86 2.50 3.29
CA PRO A 480 -17.41 2.32 4.66
C PRO A 480 -15.91 1.97 4.81
N HIS A 481 -15.26 1.48 3.75
CA HIS A 481 -13.83 1.16 3.73
C HIS A 481 -12.99 2.16 2.92
N THR A 482 -13.59 3.25 2.47
CA THR A 482 -12.87 4.27 1.71
C THR A 482 -12.36 5.37 2.66
N PRO A 483 -11.04 5.53 2.84
CA PRO A 483 -10.49 6.56 3.71
C PRO A 483 -10.73 7.95 3.15
N PHE A 484 -10.77 8.94 4.04
CA PHE A 484 -10.99 10.32 3.65
C PHE A 484 -10.30 11.31 4.60
N GLU A 485 -10.13 12.52 4.10
CA GLU A 485 -9.62 13.64 4.87
C GLU A 485 -10.69 14.71 5.02
N VAL A 486 -10.82 15.27 6.23
CA VAL A 486 -11.67 16.42 6.52
C VAL A 486 -10.79 17.66 6.70
N ILE A 487 -11.03 18.69 5.93
CA ILE A 487 -10.30 19.95 5.98
C ILE A 487 -11.25 21.06 6.45
N ILE A 488 -11.02 21.60 7.65
CA ILE A 488 -11.87 22.61 8.27
C ILE A 488 -11.17 23.96 8.22
N PHE A 489 -11.84 24.95 7.60
CA PHE A 489 -11.33 26.30 7.48
C PHE A 489 -11.85 27.18 8.61
N GLU A 490 -10.95 27.92 9.28
CA GLU A 490 -11.20 28.86 10.36
C GLU A 490 -12.12 28.26 11.45
N PRO A 491 -11.77 27.10 12.05
CA PRO A 491 -12.55 26.58 13.16
C PRO A 491 -12.47 27.55 14.35
N GLU A 492 -13.58 27.72 15.04
CA GLU A 492 -13.62 28.55 16.25
C GLU A 492 -12.73 27.95 17.36
N ALA A 493 -12.28 28.79 18.31
CA ALA A 493 -11.35 28.39 19.38
C ALA A 493 -11.91 27.27 20.29
N HIS A 494 -13.22 27.16 20.42
CA HIS A 494 -13.92 26.14 21.19
C HIS A 494 -14.38 24.92 20.36
N PHE A 495 -14.02 24.85 19.07
CA PHE A 495 -14.35 23.71 18.23
C PHE A 495 -13.77 22.42 18.81
N GLN A 496 -14.64 21.46 19.09
CA GLN A 496 -14.26 20.17 19.66
C GLN A 496 -14.45 19.05 18.63
N ILE A 497 -13.36 18.48 18.18
CA ILE A 497 -13.35 17.37 17.20
C ILE A 497 -14.22 16.21 17.68
N TYR A 498 -14.13 15.89 18.97
CA TYR A 498 -14.85 14.76 19.56
C TYR A 498 -16.37 14.91 19.54
N ASP A 499 -16.88 16.15 19.49
CA ASP A 499 -18.34 16.40 19.48
C ASP A 499 -19.02 15.86 18.21
N TRP A 500 -18.28 15.76 17.12
CA TRP A 500 -18.82 15.29 15.85
C TRP A 500 -18.30 13.91 15.41
N ILE A 501 -17.05 13.55 15.75
CA ILE A 501 -16.45 12.29 15.28
C ILE A 501 -17.24 11.06 15.74
N HIS A 502 -17.83 11.14 16.95
CA HIS A 502 -18.70 10.08 17.47
C HIS A 502 -20.06 9.99 16.76
N GLN A 503 -20.46 11.03 16.02
CA GLN A 503 -21.71 11.06 15.25
C GLN A 503 -21.50 10.51 13.84
N VAL A 504 -20.26 10.32 13.41
CA VAL A 504 -19.91 9.70 12.13
C VAL A 504 -19.90 8.19 12.27
N LYS A 505 -20.64 7.50 11.40
CA LYS A 505 -20.69 6.04 11.37
C LYS A 505 -19.47 5.49 10.63
N LEU A 506 -18.45 5.11 11.36
CA LEU A 506 -17.21 4.52 10.82
C LEU A 506 -17.16 3.02 11.07
N ILE A 507 -16.51 2.30 10.15
CA ILE A 507 -16.10 0.92 10.40
C ILE A 507 -14.90 0.91 11.34
N TYR A 508 -14.97 0.09 12.36
CA TYR A 508 -13.88 -0.12 13.30
C TYR A 508 -13.81 -1.60 13.68
N PRO A 509 -12.61 -2.23 13.72
CA PRO A 509 -11.34 -1.64 13.29
C PRO A 509 -11.25 -1.49 11.76
N HIS A 510 -10.67 -0.39 11.29
CA HIS A 510 -10.26 -0.21 9.91
C HIS A 510 -8.80 -0.63 9.75
N TYR A 511 -8.38 -1.12 8.58
CA TYR A 511 -6.98 -1.52 8.37
C TYR A 511 -5.99 -0.40 8.74
N LEU A 512 -6.25 0.84 8.32
CA LEU A 512 -5.39 1.98 8.68
C LEU A 512 -5.41 2.31 10.18
N ASP A 513 -6.52 2.12 10.89
CA ASP A 513 -6.57 2.28 12.35
C ASP A 513 -5.63 1.26 13.01
N SER A 514 -5.66 0.03 12.55
CA SER A 514 -4.84 -1.07 13.10
C SER A 514 -3.36 -0.93 12.76
N GLU A 515 -3.05 -0.42 11.57
CA GLU A 515 -1.68 -0.14 11.12
C GLU A 515 -1.02 0.97 11.94
N TYR A 516 -1.77 2.04 12.23
CA TYR A 516 -1.29 3.19 12.99
C TYR A 516 -1.59 3.12 14.50
N GLU A 517 -1.99 1.96 15.03
CA GLU A 517 -2.47 1.82 16.41
C GLU A 517 -1.50 2.39 17.45
N PHE A 518 -0.20 2.23 17.29
CA PHE A 518 0.81 2.81 18.17
C PHE A 518 0.79 4.34 18.24
N LYS A 519 0.46 4.98 17.11
CA LYS A 519 0.50 6.43 16.97
C LYS A 519 -0.86 7.08 17.21
N LEU A 520 -1.93 6.27 17.27
CA LEU A 520 -3.27 6.74 17.57
C LEU A 520 -3.41 6.94 19.09
N GLN A 521 -3.90 8.10 19.48
CA GLN A 521 -4.16 8.42 20.90
C GLN A 521 -5.54 7.94 21.35
N GLY A 522 -5.91 6.72 21.01
CA GLY A 522 -7.08 6.00 21.50
C GLY A 522 -8.45 6.42 20.97
N LYS A 523 -8.59 7.60 20.39
CA LYS A 523 -9.88 8.16 19.93
C LYS A 523 -9.91 8.50 18.45
N GLU A 524 -8.75 8.60 17.84
CA GLU A 524 -8.61 8.89 16.42
C GLU A 524 -8.88 7.64 15.58
N ARG A 525 -9.32 7.86 14.34
CA ARG A 525 -9.58 6.81 13.37
C ARG A 525 -8.65 6.98 12.18
N GLY A 526 -7.83 5.98 11.86
CA GLY A 526 -6.88 6.03 10.77
C GLY A 526 -7.53 6.14 9.39
N CYS A 527 -8.80 5.81 9.24
CA CYS A 527 -9.56 6.03 8.03
C CYS A 527 -9.98 7.50 7.82
N ILE A 528 -9.82 8.36 8.84
CA ILE A 528 -10.04 9.82 8.76
C ILE A 528 -8.75 10.54 9.11
N THR A 529 -8.31 11.43 8.22
CA THR A 529 -7.30 12.45 8.52
C THR A 529 -8.00 13.80 8.65
N LEU A 530 -7.56 14.62 9.61
CA LEU A 530 -8.13 15.94 9.87
C LEU A 530 -7.10 17.04 9.68
N SER A 531 -7.44 18.08 8.92
CA SER A 531 -6.63 19.29 8.77
C SER A 531 -7.41 20.52 9.20
N LEU A 532 -6.87 21.27 10.17
CA LEU A 532 -7.42 22.53 10.64
C LEU A 532 -6.65 23.70 10.01
N VAL A 533 -7.30 24.47 9.15
CA VAL A 533 -6.68 25.56 8.37
C VAL A 533 -7.08 26.90 8.97
N LYS A 534 -6.10 27.66 9.50
CA LYS A 534 -6.32 28.94 10.17
C LYS A 534 -5.34 30.01 9.72
N ALA A 535 -5.79 31.26 9.70
CA ALA A 535 -4.91 32.41 9.55
C ALA A 535 -4.22 32.81 10.88
N ASP A 536 -4.56 32.15 11.98
CA ASP A 536 -3.93 32.33 13.29
C ASP A 536 -2.80 31.30 13.50
N LYS A 537 -1.70 31.74 14.10
CA LYS A 537 -0.49 30.92 14.39
C LYS A 537 -0.60 30.09 15.67
N SER A 538 -1.68 30.23 16.44
CA SER A 538 -1.87 29.48 17.69
C SER A 538 -2.14 28.00 17.43
N ARG A 539 -1.47 27.11 18.15
CA ARG A 539 -1.76 25.68 18.10
C ARG A 539 -2.98 25.33 18.95
N ILE A 540 -3.96 24.62 18.38
CA ILE A 540 -5.24 24.34 19.05
C ILE A 540 -5.33 22.88 19.50
N TRP A 541 -4.68 21.96 18.79
CA TRP A 541 -4.86 20.52 18.95
C TRP A 541 -3.56 19.74 18.87
N HIS A 542 -3.52 18.58 19.54
CA HIS A 542 -2.44 17.62 19.46
C HIS A 542 -3.02 16.22 19.23
N GLY A 543 -2.84 15.66 18.06
CA GLY A 543 -3.22 14.30 17.72
C GLY A 543 -2.51 13.84 16.46
N TYR A 544 -2.17 12.54 16.37
CA TYR A 544 -1.32 12.02 15.31
C TYR A 544 -1.86 12.27 13.89
N MET A 545 -3.16 12.03 13.68
CA MET A 545 -3.78 12.21 12.36
C MET A 545 -4.45 13.58 12.19
N THR A 546 -4.16 14.52 13.09
CA THR A 546 -4.68 15.90 13.05
C THR A 546 -3.55 16.86 12.74
N ARG A 547 -3.72 17.64 11.69
CA ARG A 547 -2.75 18.63 11.21
C ARG A 547 -3.26 20.04 11.42
N GLN A 548 -2.40 20.94 11.84
CA GLN A 548 -2.67 22.37 11.94
C GLN A 548 -1.89 23.10 10.86
N VAL A 549 -2.64 23.79 10.00
CA VAL A 549 -2.12 24.40 8.79
C VAL A 549 -2.35 25.89 8.85
N TYR A 550 -1.29 26.67 8.69
CA TYR A 550 -1.40 28.12 8.57
C TYR A 550 -1.93 28.51 7.20
N TRP A 551 -2.99 29.32 7.17
CA TRP A 551 -3.56 29.84 5.94
C TRP A 551 -2.87 31.12 5.52
N TRP A 552 -1.91 31.02 4.59
CA TRP A 552 -1.20 32.14 4.02
C TRP A 552 -2.03 32.78 2.90
N LYS A 553 -2.60 33.98 3.15
CA LYS A 553 -3.52 34.68 2.24
C LYS A 553 -2.85 35.82 1.45
N GLU A 554 -1.54 36.00 1.60
CA GLU A 554 -0.81 37.06 0.95
C GLU A 554 -0.50 36.73 -0.52
N ASP A 555 -0.47 37.76 -1.38
CA ASP A 555 -0.12 37.65 -2.80
C ASP A 555 1.41 37.56 -3.05
N TYR A 556 2.19 37.16 -2.04
CA TYR A 556 3.63 36.85 -2.17
C TYR A 556 3.95 35.55 -1.44
N LEU A 557 5.01 34.89 -1.89
CA LEU A 557 5.48 33.64 -1.29
C LEU A 557 6.30 33.92 -0.02
N PRO A 558 6.05 33.20 1.10
CA PRO A 558 6.77 33.43 2.35
C PRO A 558 8.27 33.22 2.18
N ASN A 559 9.08 34.04 2.84
CA ASN A 559 10.50 33.83 2.93
C ASN A 559 10.86 32.76 3.98
N LEU A 560 12.14 32.38 4.08
CA LEU A 560 12.56 31.33 4.99
C LEU A 560 12.37 31.67 6.46
N ASP A 561 12.48 32.93 6.84
CA ASP A 561 12.31 33.36 8.24
C ASP A 561 10.83 33.34 8.62
N GLU A 562 9.95 33.71 7.70
CA GLU A 562 8.49 33.60 7.86
C GLU A 562 8.06 32.14 8.00
N LEU A 563 8.64 31.20 7.21
CA LEU A 563 8.36 29.77 7.34
C LEU A 563 8.91 29.19 8.65
N LYS A 564 10.10 29.59 9.07
CA LYS A 564 10.67 29.17 10.37
C LYS A 564 9.80 29.61 11.55
N ALA A 565 9.20 30.78 11.47
CA ALA A 565 8.25 31.24 12.49
C ALA A 565 6.99 30.37 12.60
N LEU A 566 6.77 29.46 11.65
CA LEU A 566 5.65 28.52 11.56
C LEU A 566 6.08 27.06 11.76
N GLU A 567 7.34 26.78 12.11
CA GLU A 567 7.88 25.39 12.27
C GLU A 567 7.17 24.56 13.33
N HIS A 568 6.44 25.20 14.25
CA HIS A 568 5.62 24.53 15.26
C HIS A 568 4.27 24.05 14.73
N LEU A 569 3.92 24.35 13.48
CA LEU A 569 2.71 23.89 12.79
C LEU A 569 3.05 22.80 11.78
N ASP A 570 2.06 22.00 11.44
CA ASP A 570 2.23 20.85 10.55
C ASP A 570 2.32 21.24 9.07
N GLY A 571 1.85 22.46 8.71
CA GLY A 571 1.91 22.92 7.33
C GLY A 571 1.47 24.36 7.09
N VAL A 572 1.66 24.79 5.83
CA VAL A 572 1.22 26.10 5.33
C VAL A 572 0.43 25.92 4.03
N LEU A 573 -0.79 26.46 3.98
CA LEU A 573 -1.59 26.55 2.77
C LEU A 573 -1.38 27.90 2.10
N LEU A 574 -0.75 27.92 0.94
CA LEU A 574 -0.47 29.11 0.15
C LEU A 574 -1.69 29.43 -0.73
N ASP A 575 -2.39 30.54 -0.41
CA ASP A 575 -3.63 30.94 -1.07
C ASP A 575 -3.54 32.37 -1.66
N GLY A 576 -2.42 32.67 -2.31
CA GLY A 576 -2.16 33.91 -3.04
C GLY A 576 -2.15 33.71 -4.56
N ARG A 577 -1.92 34.79 -5.29
CA ARG A 577 -1.73 34.78 -6.75
C ARG A 577 -0.26 34.79 -7.07
N PHE A 578 0.27 33.64 -7.54
CA PHE A 578 1.69 33.48 -7.81
C PHE A 578 1.94 33.24 -9.30
N SER A 579 3.02 33.82 -9.84
CA SER A 579 3.48 33.49 -11.18
C SER A 579 4.35 32.24 -11.17
N GLU A 580 4.40 31.51 -12.28
CA GLU A 580 5.23 30.31 -12.43
C GLU A 580 6.70 30.58 -12.10
N LYS A 581 7.24 31.71 -12.57
CA LYS A 581 8.63 32.10 -12.32
C LYS A 581 8.92 32.31 -10.82
N GLU A 582 7.97 32.89 -10.09
CA GLU A 582 8.11 33.12 -8.65
C GLU A 582 8.11 31.79 -7.89
N VAL A 583 7.17 30.90 -8.18
CA VAL A 583 7.08 29.59 -7.54
C VAL A 583 8.32 28.74 -7.79
N LEU A 584 8.81 28.66 -9.04
CA LEU A 584 10.02 27.90 -9.37
C LEU A 584 11.27 28.45 -8.65
N LYS A 585 11.42 29.78 -8.63
CA LYS A 585 12.55 30.41 -7.92
C LYS A 585 12.47 30.21 -6.41
N TRP A 586 11.28 30.28 -5.85
CA TRP A 586 11.02 30.07 -4.43
C TRP A 586 11.27 28.62 -4.04
N GLN A 587 10.80 27.66 -4.83
CA GLN A 587 11.00 26.24 -4.61
C GLN A 587 12.48 25.86 -4.55
N GLN A 588 13.32 26.36 -5.45
CA GLN A 588 14.77 26.10 -5.42
C GLN A 588 15.43 26.53 -4.09
N ARG A 589 14.87 27.54 -3.42
CA ARG A 589 15.33 27.99 -2.10
C ARG A 589 14.76 27.15 -0.97
N TYR A 590 13.50 26.73 -1.10
CA TYR A 590 12.79 25.94 -0.12
C TYR A 590 13.33 24.52 -0.06
N TYR A 591 13.44 23.82 -1.21
CA TYR A 591 13.85 22.42 -1.32
C TYR A 591 15.18 22.11 -0.63
N LYS A 592 16.14 23.02 -0.68
CA LYS A 592 17.44 22.87 0.00
C LYS A 592 17.37 22.86 1.54
N ARG A 593 16.20 23.12 2.13
CA ARG A 593 15.99 23.27 3.58
C ARG A 593 14.67 22.69 4.04
N ALA A 594 14.07 21.80 3.24
CA ALA A 594 12.74 21.27 3.49
C ALA A 594 12.63 20.48 4.81
N ASP A 595 13.70 19.82 5.22
CA ASP A 595 13.73 18.99 6.44
C ASP A 595 13.49 19.77 7.74
N PHE A 596 13.55 21.11 7.69
CA PHE A 596 13.38 21.99 8.85
C PHE A 596 12.20 22.95 8.74
N LEU A 597 11.29 22.72 7.79
CA LEU A 597 10.23 23.67 7.50
C LEU A 597 8.86 22.95 7.47
N PRO A 598 7.76 23.66 7.79
CA PRO A 598 6.41 23.07 7.74
C PRO A 598 6.07 22.62 6.32
N ALA A 599 5.26 21.57 6.18
CA ALA A 599 4.80 21.08 4.88
C ALA A 599 4.06 22.18 4.10
N ILE A 600 4.21 22.21 2.78
CA ILE A 600 3.58 23.21 1.92
C ILE A 600 2.45 22.58 1.09
N SER A 601 1.30 23.25 1.06
CA SER A 601 0.23 23.01 0.11
C SER A 601 -0.17 24.30 -0.59
N PHE A 602 -0.57 24.21 -1.84
CA PHE A 602 -1.14 25.33 -2.60
C PHE A 602 -2.66 25.19 -2.67
N ALA A 603 -3.38 26.32 -2.48
CA ALA A 603 -4.84 26.34 -2.63
C ALA A 603 -5.27 26.05 -4.07
N GLU A 604 -4.50 26.50 -5.05
CA GLU A 604 -4.73 26.20 -6.48
C GLU A 604 -4.26 24.78 -6.81
N GLU A 605 -5.16 23.95 -7.29
CA GLU A 605 -4.94 22.51 -7.52
C GLU A 605 -3.85 22.22 -8.56
N SER A 606 -3.74 23.06 -9.59
CA SER A 606 -2.68 22.92 -10.60
C SER A 606 -1.29 23.14 -10.02
N TRP A 607 -1.13 24.08 -9.12
CA TRP A 607 0.12 24.33 -8.38
C TRP A 607 0.41 23.21 -7.38
N GLN A 608 -0.62 22.73 -6.69
CA GLN A 608 -0.48 21.65 -5.72
C GLN A 608 0.03 20.36 -6.37
N ARG A 609 -0.57 19.94 -7.48
CA ARG A 609 -0.11 18.75 -8.24
C ARG A 609 1.35 18.89 -8.68
N ARG A 610 1.72 20.04 -9.19
CA ARG A 610 3.10 20.33 -9.61
C ARG A 610 4.06 20.31 -8.43
N TRP A 611 3.66 20.88 -7.30
CA TRP A 611 4.46 20.90 -6.07
C TRP A 611 4.75 19.48 -5.58
N ILE A 612 3.75 18.63 -5.48
CA ILE A 612 3.89 17.23 -5.06
C ILE A 612 4.86 16.49 -5.99
N SER A 613 4.70 16.60 -7.31
CA SER A 613 5.59 15.96 -8.29
C SER A 613 7.04 16.40 -8.18
N MET A 614 7.31 17.60 -7.67
CA MET A 614 8.66 18.14 -7.52
C MET A 614 9.30 17.74 -6.19
N CYS A 615 8.51 17.65 -5.12
CA CYS A 615 9.00 17.30 -3.78
C CYS A 615 9.15 15.79 -3.60
N TYR A 616 8.32 15.00 -4.28
CA TYR A 616 8.27 13.54 -4.15
C TYR A 616 8.33 12.84 -5.52
N PRO A 617 9.42 13.03 -6.29
CA PRO A 617 9.48 12.54 -7.67
C PRO A 617 9.49 11.01 -7.77
N GLU A 618 9.98 10.31 -6.76
CA GLU A 618 10.09 8.85 -6.75
C GLU A 618 8.78 8.18 -6.31
N ASP A 619 8.07 8.79 -5.38
CA ASP A 619 6.84 8.24 -4.79
C ASP A 619 5.57 8.73 -5.46
N SER A 620 5.62 9.84 -6.20
CA SER A 620 4.44 10.47 -6.75
C SER A 620 4.27 10.20 -8.25
N PHE A 621 3.04 10.02 -8.66
CA PHE A 621 2.63 10.08 -10.06
C PHE A 621 1.51 11.14 -10.20
N GLN A 622 1.17 11.51 -11.44
CA GLN A 622 0.21 12.62 -11.68
C GLN A 622 -1.25 12.31 -11.27
N GLY A 623 -1.50 11.14 -10.70
CA GLY A 623 -2.82 10.66 -10.35
C GLY A 623 -3.56 10.03 -11.53
N PRO A 624 -4.67 9.31 -11.27
CA PRO A 624 -5.42 8.61 -12.30
C PRO A 624 -6.11 9.61 -13.23
N ILE A 625 -5.95 9.40 -14.54
CA ILE A 625 -6.72 10.11 -15.57
C ILE A 625 -7.64 9.08 -16.22
N PHE A 626 -8.90 9.04 -15.80
CA PHE A 626 -9.89 8.22 -16.49
C PHE A 626 -10.22 8.86 -17.83
N ASN A 627 -9.86 8.18 -18.93
CA ASN A 627 -10.23 8.61 -20.25
C ASN A 627 -11.75 8.69 -20.39
N LYS A 628 -12.27 9.77 -20.97
CA LYS A 628 -13.70 10.05 -21.14
C LYS A 628 -14.47 9.01 -21.98
N GLY A 629 -13.91 7.85 -22.26
CA GLY A 629 -14.47 6.82 -23.12
C GLY A 629 -14.32 5.38 -22.62
N ALA A 630 -13.87 5.15 -21.38
CA ALA A 630 -13.82 3.80 -20.79
C ALA A 630 -14.98 3.55 -19.84
#